data_6c10e042e607c4bca37d684ca30475d2
#
_entry.id   6c10e042e607c4bca37d684ca30475d2
#
_cell.length_a   1.000
_cell.length_b   1.000
_cell.length_c   1.000
_cell.angle_alpha   90.00
_cell.angle_beta   90.00
_cell.angle_gamma   90.00
#
_symmetry.space_group_name_H-M   'P 1'
#
loop_
_entity.id
_entity.type
_entity.pdbx_description
1 polymer ?
#
loop_
_entity_poly.entity_id
_entity_poly.type
_entity_poly.pdbx_seq_one_letter_code
_entity_poly.pdbx_strand_id
1 'polypeptide(L)'
;ADLPLAAELKALLPEEARTLHRLLGSRGDSPAVRHDAARPLALDVLVVDEASMVDLALMAKLVDALPPQARLILLGDKDQLAAVEAGAVFAELCEGRGFDAAAAAELQRITGQTVPVETPRSALGDAVVLLTHSHRFAGDSGIGELARRINGGDAAGTLNLLREGRADLAWQAEPSQGLSSSL
;
A
#
# COMPACT_ATOMS: atom_id res chain seq x y z
N ALA A 1 18.12 -0.39 -10.48
CA ALA A 1 19.27 -1.23 -10.10
C ALA A 1 18.93 -1.80 -8.72
N ASP A 2 18.67 -3.11 -8.65
CA ASP A 2 18.49 -3.81 -7.39
C ASP A 2 19.79 -3.66 -6.60
N LEU A 3 19.74 -2.91 -5.53
CA LEU A 3 20.83 -2.88 -4.56
C LEU A 3 20.88 -4.28 -3.92
N PRO A 4 21.94 -5.07 -4.12
CA PRO A 4 22.05 -6.36 -3.48
C PRO A 4 22.06 -6.14 -1.98
N LEU A 5 21.04 -6.64 -1.30
CA LEU A 5 21.01 -6.64 0.16
C LEU A 5 22.22 -7.46 0.65
N ALA A 6 23.03 -6.87 1.52
CA ALA A 6 24.19 -7.58 2.08
C ALA A 6 23.75 -8.91 2.72
N ALA A 7 24.53 -9.97 2.56
CA ALA A 7 24.17 -11.29 3.07
C ALA A 7 23.86 -11.29 4.58
N GLU A 8 24.56 -10.44 5.32
CA GLU A 8 24.33 -10.22 6.75
C GLU A 8 22.95 -9.67 7.08
N LEU A 9 22.44 -8.73 6.25
CA LEU A 9 21.09 -8.20 6.41
C LEU A 9 20.02 -9.20 5.99
N LYS A 10 20.29 -10.01 4.95
CA LYS A 10 19.36 -11.09 4.56
C LYS A 10 19.15 -12.11 5.68
N ALA A 11 20.20 -12.42 6.44
CA ALA A 11 20.12 -13.36 7.54
C ALA A 11 19.29 -12.86 8.73
N LEU A 12 19.06 -11.53 8.82
CA LEU A 12 18.24 -10.92 9.87
C LEU A 12 16.76 -10.78 9.47
N LEU A 13 16.43 -10.99 8.20
CA LEU A 13 15.05 -10.90 7.73
C LEU A 13 14.30 -12.21 8.01
N PRO A 14 13.01 -12.16 8.37
CA PRO A 14 12.21 -13.36 8.51
C PRO A 14 12.12 -14.09 7.16
N GLU A 15 12.32 -15.40 7.16
CA GLU A 15 12.23 -16.22 5.95
C GLU A 15 10.79 -16.44 5.48
N GLU A 16 9.81 -16.28 6.38
CA GLU A 16 8.40 -16.53 6.09
C GLU A 16 7.53 -15.30 6.35
N ALA A 17 6.72 -14.94 5.34
CA ALA A 17 5.60 -14.05 5.52
C ALA A 17 4.39 -14.82 6.09
N ARG A 18 3.57 -14.11 6.91
CA ARG A 18 2.34 -14.65 7.50
C ARG A 18 1.20 -13.69 7.27
N THR A 19 -0.02 -14.19 7.18
CA THR A 19 -1.20 -13.33 7.20
C THR A 19 -1.37 -12.69 8.58
N LEU A 20 -1.98 -11.49 8.65
CA LEU A 20 -2.24 -10.81 9.92
C LEU A 20 -3.08 -11.68 10.86
N HIS A 21 -4.06 -12.42 10.35
CA HIS A 21 -4.86 -13.36 11.14
C HIS A 21 -4.00 -14.44 11.81
N ARG A 22 -3.04 -15.02 11.09
CA ARG A 22 -2.12 -16.01 11.67
C ARG A 22 -1.15 -15.37 12.65
N LEU A 23 -0.66 -14.17 12.37
CA LEU A 23 0.23 -13.42 13.24
C LEU A 23 -0.45 -13.11 14.58
N LEU A 24 -1.68 -12.61 14.54
CA LEU A 24 -2.48 -12.29 15.73
C LEU A 24 -3.00 -13.54 16.45
N GLY A 25 -2.87 -14.73 15.83
CA GLY A 25 -3.39 -15.97 16.40
C GLY A 25 -4.92 -16.04 16.41
N SER A 26 -5.55 -15.49 15.36
CA SER A 26 -7.01 -15.60 15.17
C SER A 26 -7.41 -17.06 15.03
N ARG A 27 -8.53 -17.45 15.67
CA ARG A 27 -9.18 -18.73 15.50
C ARG A 27 -10.38 -18.53 14.58
N GLY A 28 -10.50 -19.34 13.53
CA GLY A 28 -11.44 -19.16 12.43
C GLY A 28 -12.89 -18.88 12.80
N ASP A 29 -13.35 -19.33 13.97
CA ASP A 29 -14.73 -19.21 14.42
C ASP A 29 -14.94 -18.15 15.52
N SER A 30 -13.93 -17.33 15.82
CA SER A 30 -13.99 -16.35 16.89
C SER A 30 -13.38 -15.02 16.46
N PRO A 31 -14.00 -13.89 16.82
CA PRO A 31 -13.40 -12.57 16.65
C PRO A 31 -12.20 -12.35 17.58
N ALA A 32 -11.94 -13.25 18.53
CA ALA A 32 -10.85 -13.14 19.48
C ALA A 32 -9.51 -13.46 18.82
N VAL A 33 -8.49 -12.73 19.23
CA VAL A 33 -7.10 -12.94 18.85
C VAL A 33 -6.28 -13.39 20.06
N ARG A 34 -5.15 -14.03 19.82
CA ARG A 34 -4.24 -14.46 20.88
C ARG A 34 -3.39 -13.32 21.41
N HIS A 35 -2.98 -12.42 20.49
CA HIS A 35 -2.13 -11.28 20.80
C HIS A 35 -3.00 -10.01 20.88
N ASP A 36 -2.82 -9.25 21.95
CA ASP A 36 -3.52 -8.04 22.32
C ASP A 36 -2.62 -7.17 23.22
N ALA A 37 -3.10 -6.06 23.76
CA ALA A 37 -2.34 -5.19 24.64
C ALA A 37 -1.80 -5.92 25.91
N ALA A 38 -2.50 -6.95 26.41
CA ALA A 38 -2.06 -7.73 27.55
C ALA A 38 -1.00 -8.79 27.19
N ARG A 39 -0.94 -9.17 25.92
CA ARG A 39 -0.03 -10.19 25.36
C ARG A 39 0.49 -9.73 24.01
N PRO A 40 1.32 -8.68 23.97
CA PRO A 40 1.77 -8.10 22.72
C PRO A 40 2.62 -9.08 21.90
N LEU A 41 2.77 -8.79 20.63
CA LEU A 41 3.66 -9.49 19.72
C LEU A 41 5.11 -9.31 20.18
N ALA A 42 5.93 -10.34 20.03
CA ALA A 42 7.36 -10.27 20.34
C ALA A 42 8.12 -9.89 19.06
N LEU A 43 8.13 -8.60 18.73
CA LEU A 43 8.81 -8.06 17.55
C LEU A 43 9.21 -6.59 17.77
N ASP A 44 10.21 -6.13 17.04
CA ASP A 44 10.70 -4.76 17.04
C ASP A 44 10.22 -3.99 15.81
N VAL A 45 10.02 -4.68 14.68
CA VAL A 45 9.56 -4.11 13.42
C VAL A 45 8.53 -5.03 12.79
N LEU A 46 7.42 -4.46 12.35
CA LEU A 46 6.42 -5.15 11.55
C LEU A 46 6.24 -4.44 10.22
N VAL A 47 6.39 -5.19 9.13
CA VAL A 47 6.07 -4.73 7.78
C VAL A 47 4.79 -5.42 7.35
N VAL A 48 3.78 -4.64 6.97
CA VAL A 48 2.51 -5.13 6.42
C VAL A 48 2.44 -4.72 4.96
N ASP A 49 2.41 -5.71 4.09
CA ASP A 49 2.18 -5.50 2.66
C ASP A 49 0.68 -5.59 2.34
N GLU A 50 0.26 -4.95 1.23
CA GLU A 50 -1.15 -4.85 0.82
C GLU A 50 -2.06 -4.28 1.93
N ALA A 51 -1.56 -3.28 2.66
CA ALA A 51 -2.27 -2.70 3.81
C ALA A 51 -3.60 -2.01 3.43
N SER A 52 -3.79 -1.66 2.16
CA SER A 52 -5.07 -1.16 1.60
C SER A 52 -6.23 -2.16 1.73
N MET A 53 -5.92 -3.46 1.88
CA MET A 53 -6.91 -4.53 2.06
C MET A 53 -7.23 -4.81 3.53
N VAL A 54 -6.59 -4.14 4.47
CA VAL A 54 -6.79 -4.36 5.91
C VAL A 54 -7.97 -3.52 6.40
N ASP A 55 -8.98 -4.20 6.95
CA ASP A 55 -10.14 -3.53 7.52
C ASP A 55 -9.85 -2.84 8.87
N LEU A 56 -10.73 -1.93 9.27
CA LEU A 56 -10.58 -1.15 10.50
C LEU A 56 -10.48 -2.04 11.75
N ALA A 57 -11.29 -3.11 11.82
CA ALA A 57 -11.31 -3.99 12.96
C ALA A 57 -10.01 -4.79 13.10
N LEU A 58 -9.46 -5.26 11.97
CA LEU A 58 -8.18 -5.97 11.94
C LEU A 58 -7.02 -5.02 12.21
N MET A 59 -7.06 -3.79 11.65
CA MET A 59 -6.05 -2.76 11.93
C MET A 59 -6.04 -2.38 13.42
N ALA A 60 -7.20 -2.19 14.03
CA ALA A 60 -7.29 -1.90 15.45
C ALA A 60 -6.69 -3.02 16.31
N LYS A 61 -7.01 -4.29 16.01
CA LYS A 61 -6.42 -5.45 16.70
C LYS A 61 -4.91 -5.52 16.51
N LEU A 62 -4.43 -5.19 15.32
CA LEU A 62 -3.01 -5.16 15.02
C LEU A 62 -2.29 -4.12 15.88
N VAL A 63 -2.80 -2.89 15.89
CA VAL A 63 -2.21 -1.79 16.69
C VAL A 63 -2.25 -2.12 18.18
N ASP A 64 -3.34 -2.69 18.67
CA ASP A 64 -3.50 -3.11 20.08
C ASP A 64 -2.48 -4.20 20.47
N ALA A 65 -2.12 -5.08 19.53
CA ALA A 65 -1.15 -6.15 19.77
C ALA A 65 0.32 -5.72 19.59
N LEU A 66 0.59 -4.50 19.10
CA LEU A 66 1.97 -4.04 18.91
C LEU A 66 2.62 -3.62 20.23
N PRO A 67 3.89 -4.01 20.50
CA PRO A 67 4.65 -3.42 21.59
C PRO A 67 4.80 -1.91 21.40
N PRO A 68 4.78 -1.10 22.46
CA PRO A 68 4.86 0.38 22.35
C PRO A 68 6.11 0.90 21.62
N GLN A 69 7.19 0.14 21.65
CA GLN A 69 8.46 0.47 21.00
C GLN A 69 8.57 -0.09 19.57
N ALA A 70 7.62 -0.93 19.14
CA ALA A 70 7.68 -1.54 17.83
C ALA A 70 7.45 -0.50 16.73
N ARG A 71 8.13 -0.69 15.61
CA ARG A 71 7.97 0.12 14.40
C ARG A 71 7.04 -0.59 13.43
N LEU A 72 5.96 0.09 13.04
CA LEU A 72 5.01 -0.39 12.04
C LEU A 72 5.29 0.28 10.69
N ILE A 73 5.45 -0.51 9.64
CA ILE A 73 5.62 -0.08 8.27
C ILE A 73 4.46 -0.65 7.46
N LEU A 74 3.60 0.21 6.94
CA LEU A 74 2.48 -0.17 6.10
C LEU A 74 2.83 0.11 4.63
N LEU A 75 2.76 -0.91 3.79
CA LEU A 75 2.92 -0.81 2.35
C LEU A 75 1.55 -1.08 1.70
N GLY A 76 1.16 -0.25 0.74
CA GLY A 76 -0.12 -0.45 0.09
C GLY A 76 -0.35 0.60 -1.01
N ASP A 77 -1.43 0.41 -1.72
CA ASP A 77 -1.88 1.31 -2.77
C ASP A 77 -3.17 2.00 -2.31
N LYS A 78 -3.07 3.30 -2.03
CA LYS A 78 -4.20 4.11 -1.56
C LYS A 78 -5.34 4.25 -2.59
N ASP A 79 -5.02 4.01 -3.87
CA ASP A 79 -5.95 4.13 -5.00
C ASP A 79 -6.59 2.78 -5.38
N GLN A 80 -6.17 1.66 -4.75
CA GLN A 80 -6.84 0.38 -4.89
C GLN A 80 -8.23 0.41 -4.22
N LEU A 81 -9.13 -0.41 -4.78
CA LEU A 81 -10.44 -0.62 -4.16
C LEU A 81 -10.24 -1.15 -2.74
N ALA A 82 -10.71 -0.38 -1.77
CA ALA A 82 -10.73 -0.80 -0.38
C ALA A 82 -11.60 -2.07 -0.24
N ALA A 83 -11.29 -2.91 0.75
CA ALA A 83 -12.15 -4.02 1.11
C ALA A 83 -13.57 -3.50 1.39
N VAL A 84 -14.58 -4.17 0.81
CA VAL A 84 -15.97 -3.68 0.66
C VAL A 84 -16.65 -3.32 2.00
N GLU A 85 -16.14 -3.76 3.14
CA GLU A 85 -16.79 -3.59 4.45
C GLU A 85 -16.07 -2.64 5.42
N ALA A 86 -14.94 -2.04 5.06
CA ALA A 86 -14.04 -1.60 6.12
C ALA A 86 -13.52 -0.18 6.06
N GLY A 87 -14.05 0.67 5.23
CA GLY A 87 -13.51 2.03 5.12
C GLY A 87 -12.07 2.05 4.61
N ALA A 88 -11.67 3.12 3.99
CA ALA A 88 -10.32 3.27 3.44
C ALA A 88 -9.31 3.64 4.55
N VAL A 89 -9.17 2.82 5.60
CA VAL A 89 -8.29 3.12 6.75
C VAL A 89 -6.89 3.50 6.26
N PHE A 90 -6.34 2.72 5.34
CA PHE A 90 -5.02 3.01 4.79
C PHE A 90 -5.00 4.32 4.00
N ALA A 91 -6.02 4.60 3.20
CA ALA A 91 -6.13 5.85 2.46
C ALA A 91 -6.26 7.05 3.41
N GLU A 92 -7.08 6.92 4.47
CA GLU A 92 -7.22 7.96 5.51
C GLU A 92 -5.91 8.22 6.26
N LEU A 93 -5.15 7.15 6.58
CA LEU A 93 -3.81 7.29 7.18
C LEU A 93 -2.83 8.03 6.24
N CYS A 94 -3.00 7.88 4.92
CA CYS A 94 -2.21 8.57 3.92
C CYS A 94 -2.63 10.02 3.67
N GLU A 95 -3.79 10.44 4.17
CA GLU A 95 -4.23 11.82 4.05
C GLU A 95 -3.39 12.78 4.88
N GLY A 96 -3.31 14.03 4.41
CA GLY A 96 -2.59 15.08 5.13
C GLY A 96 -1.07 14.95 5.11
N ARG A 97 -0.53 14.17 4.15
CA ARG A 97 0.90 14.06 3.92
C ARG A 97 1.57 15.43 3.75
N GLY A 98 2.70 15.58 4.36
CA GLY A 98 3.56 16.76 4.22
C GLY A 98 4.78 16.62 5.13
N PHE A 99 5.88 17.24 4.75
CA PHE A 99 7.10 17.24 5.56
C PHE A 99 7.32 18.66 6.08
N ASP A 100 7.35 18.81 7.38
CA ASP A 100 7.77 20.08 7.97
C ASP A 100 9.28 20.35 7.71
N ALA A 101 9.76 21.51 8.09
CA ALA A 101 11.14 21.90 7.82
C ALA A 101 12.17 20.96 8.49
N ALA A 102 11.85 20.40 9.66
CA ALA A 102 12.72 19.49 10.37
C ALA A 102 12.78 18.12 9.70
N ALA A 103 11.63 17.55 9.34
CA ALA A 103 11.54 16.28 8.62
C ALA A 103 12.17 16.38 7.22
N ALA A 104 11.96 17.48 6.49
CA ALA A 104 12.55 17.71 5.19
C ALA A 104 14.08 17.81 5.27
N ALA A 105 14.62 18.51 6.25
CA ALA A 105 16.06 18.63 6.48
C ALA A 105 16.70 17.27 6.83
N GLU A 106 16.03 16.47 7.65
CA GLU A 106 16.52 15.13 8.02
C GLU A 106 16.49 14.18 6.84
N LEU A 107 15.42 14.18 6.03
CA LEU A 107 15.35 13.42 4.79
C LEU A 107 16.47 13.80 3.83
N GLN A 108 16.73 15.09 3.64
CA GLN A 108 17.83 15.56 2.81
C GLN A 108 19.19 15.09 3.34
N ARG A 109 19.39 15.13 4.65
CA ARG A 109 20.63 14.67 5.29
C ARG A 109 20.88 13.18 5.06
N ILE A 110 19.83 12.35 5.17
CA ILE A 110 19.94 10.89 5.05
C ILE A 110 20.02 10.43 3.59
N THR A 111 19.18 11.00 2.73
CA THR A 111 18.98 10.50 1.36
C THR A 111 19.68 11.31 0.29
N GLY A 112 20.11 12.54 0.60
CA GLY A 112 20.58 13.53 -0.37
C GLY A 112 19.46 14.12 -1.25
N GLN A 113 18.19 13.74 -1.02
CA GLN A 113 17.05 14.21 -1.80
C GLN A 113 16.39 15.41 -1.13
N THR A 114 16.08 16.44 -1.92
CA THR A 114 15.31 17.59 -1.44
C THR A 114 13.82 17.29 -1.62
N VAL A 115 13.04 17.40 -0.55
CA VAL A 115 11.59 17.29 -0.57
C VAL A 115 10.94 18.66 -0.30
N PRO A 116 9.76 18.94 -0.86
CA PRO A 116 9.03 20.16 -0.54
C PRO A 116 8.69 20.24 0.94
N VAL A 117 8.86 21.43 1.51
CA VAL A 117 8.43 21.72 2.88
C VAL A 117 6.95 22.08 2.83
N GLU A 118 6.13 21.27 3.47
CA GLU A 118 4.69 21.45 3.59
C GLU A 118 4.28 21.17 5.03
N THR A 119 3.31 21.93 5.54
CA THR A 119 2.79 21.65 6.88
C THR A 119 1.97 20.36 6.85
N PRO A 120 2.34 19.32 7.61
CA PRO A 120 1.52 18.12 7.74
C PRO A 120 0.11 18.47 8.24
N ARG A 121 -0.92 17.88 7.62
CA ARG A 121 -2.31 18.09 8.04
C ARG A 121 -2.81 17.04 9.03
N SER A 122 -2.00 16.03 9.28
CA SER A 122 -2.27 14.97 10.25
C SER A 122 -1.03 14.70 11.10
N ALA A 123 -1.21 14.07 12.25
CA ALA A 123 -0.13 13.68 13.15
C ALA A 123 0.85 12.65 12.52
N LEU A 124 0.43 11.95 11.46
CA LEU A 124 1.23 10.97 10.73
C LEU A 124 1.67 11.48 9.36
N GLY A 125 1.38 12.74 9.02
CA GLY A 125 1.62 13.27 7.67
C GLY A 125 3.07 13.24 7.23
N ASP A 126 4.01 13.43 8.14
CA ASP A 126 5.45 13.34 7.91
C ASP A 126 5.99 11.90 7.82
N ALA A 127 5.20 10.92 8.26
CA ALA A 127 5.53 9.49 8.14
C ALA A 127 5.02 8.85 6.84
N VAL A 128 4.35 9.61 5.98
CA VAL A 128 3.77 9.10 4.72
C VAL A 128 4.69 9.39 3.54
N VAL A 129 5.15 8.34 2.88
CA VAL A 129 5.95 8.42 1.66
C VAL A 129 5.17 7.88 0.47
N LEU A 130 5.06 8.67 -0.60
CA LEU A 130 4.45 8.24 -1.85
C LEU A 130 5.54 7.86 -2.86
N LEU A 131 5.55 6.57 -3.25
CA LEU A 131 6.40 6.08 -4.32
C LEU A 131 5.73 6.39 -5.67
N THR A 132 6.40 7.15 -6.53
CA THR A 132 5.84 7.63 -7.80
C THR A 132 6.44 6.95 -9.02
N HIS A 133 7.56 6.25 -8.86
CA HIS A 133 8.22 5.57 -9.97
C HIS A 133 7.76 4.12 -10.09
N SER A 134 7.13 3.78 -11.21
CA SER A 134 6.75 2.40 -11.53
C SER A 134 7.87 1.69 -12.27
N HIS A 135 8.35 0.58 -11.72
CA HIS A 135 9.27 -0.34 -12.42
C HIS A 135 8.52 -1.43 -13.20
N ARG A 136 7.22 -1.59 -12.98
CA ARG A 136 6.39 -2.61 -13.64
C ARG A 136 5.99 -2.18 -15.05
N PHE A 137 5.72 -0.89 -15.23
CA PHE A 137 5.32 -0.34 -16.52
C PHE A 137 6.31 0.76 -16.93
N ALA A 138 6.82 0.69 -18.16
CA ALA A 138 7.63 1.75 -18.73
C ALA A 138 6.82 3.07 -18.77
N GLY A 139 7.50 4.20 -18.68
CA GLY A 139 6.84 5.51 -18.63
C GLY A 139 5.98 5.85 -19.85
N ASP A 140 6.23 5.19 -20.97
CA ASP A 140 5.52 5.28 -22.26
C ASP A 140 4.49 4.15 -22.49
N SER A 141 4.31 3.26 -21.52
CA SER A 141 3.38 2.14 -21.57
C SER A 141 1.94 2.65 -21.65
N GLY A 142 1.14 2.09 -22.57
CA GLY A 142 -0.29 2.36 -22.68
C GLY A 142 -1.06 1.98 -21.40
N ILE A 143 -0.67 0.87 -20.76
CA ILE A 143 -1.24 0.44 -19.48
C ILE A 143 -0.96 1.47 -18.39
N GLY A 144 0.25 1.99 -18.31
CA GLY A 144 0.60 3.02 -17.32
C GLY A 144 -0.14 4.34 -17.56
N GLU A 145 -0.32 4.74 -18.82
CA GLU A 145 -1.11 5.91 -19.20
C GLU A 145 -2.60 5.70 -18.87
N LEU A 146 -3.14 4.51 -19.16
CA LEU A 146 -4.52 4.14 -18.83
C LEU A 146 -4.78 4.25 -17.33
N ALA A 147 -3.92 3.67 -16.52
CA ALA A 147 -4.02 3.72 -15.07
C ALA A 147 -4.01 5.17 -14.55
N ARG A 148 -3.11 6.01 -15.05
CA ARG A 148 -3.04 7.44 -14.66
C ARG A 148 -4.32 8.20 -15.00
N ARG A 149 -4.91 7.96 -16.18
CA ARG A 149 -6.16 8.62 -16.59
C ARG A 149 -7.35 8.17 -15.76
N ILE A 150 -7.45 6.87 -15.48
CA ILE A 150 -8.51 6.31 -14.62
C ILE A 150 -8.41 6.91 -13.22
N ASN A 151 -7.23 6.88 -12.60
CA ASN A 151 -7.02 7.42 -11.26
C ASN A 151 -7.22 8.94 -11.18
N GLY A 152 -6.96 9.64 -12.30
CA GLY A 152 -7.24 11.08 -12.45
C GLY A 152 -8.70 11.42 -12.77
N GLY A 153 -9.58 10.42 -12.95
CA GLY A 153 -10.98 10.63 -13.32
C GLY A 153 -11.19 11.15 -14.77
N ASP A 154 -10.17 11.04 -15.63
CA ASP A 154 -10.24 11.46 -17.05
C ASP A 154 -10.94 10.40 -17.90
N ALA A 155 -12.25 10.31 -17.79
CA ALA A 155 -13.05 9.34 -18.55
C ALA A 155 -12.94 9.52 -20.07
N ALA A 156 -12.94 10.77 -20.56
CA ALA A 156 -12.86 11.05 -22.00
C ALA A 156 -11.49 10.65 -22.56
N GLY A 157 -10.41 11.02 -21.89
CA GLY A 157 -9.05 10.62 -22.25
C GLY A 157 -8.83 9.12 -22.18
N THR A 158 -9.42 8.45 -21.18
CA THR A 158 -9.39 6.99 -21.04
C THR A 158 -9.99 6.30 -22.26
N LEU A 159 -11.21 6.70 -22.66
CA LEU A 159 -11.88 6.13 -23.85
C LEU A 159 -11.11 6.41 -25.14
N ASN A 160 -10.53 7.60 -25.29
CA ASN A 160 -9.71 7.93 -26.46
C ASN A 160 -8.45 7.05 -26.52
N LEU A 161 -7.77 6.88 -25.40
CA LEU A 161 -6.57 6.02 -25.32
C LEU A 161 -6.88 4.56 -25.71
N LEU A 162 -8.01 4.03 -25.25
CA LEU A 162 -8.46 2.68 -25.63
C LEU A 162 -8.76 2.53 -27.12
N ARG A 163 -9.24 3.63 -27.77
CA ARG A 163 -9.53 3.65 -29.21
C ARG A 163 -8.28 3.82 -30.08
N GLU A 164 -7.18 4.33 -29.53
CA GLU A 164 -5.92 4.52 -30.26
C GLU A 164 -5.28 3.21 -30.74
N GLY A 165 -5.66 2.06 -30.17
CA GLY A 165 -5.18 0.75 -30.59
C GLY A 165 -3.69 0.53 -30.31
N ARG A 166 -3.21 0.93 -29.14
CA ARG A 166 -1.82 0.69 -28.70
C ARG A 166 -1.54 -0.80 -28.58
N ALA A 167 -0.33 -1.22 -28.84
CA ALA A 167 0.05 -2.63 -28.88
C ALA A 167 -0.11 -3.37 -27.55
N ASP A 168 -0.06 -2.63 -26.42
CA ASP A 168 -0.18 -3.13 -25.04
C ASP A 168 -1.59 -2.93 -24.46
N LEU A 169 -2.56 -2.42 -25.25
CA LEU A 169 -3.95 -2.22 -24.86
C LEU A 169 -4.90 -2.87 -25.87
N ALA A 170 -5.88 -3.61 -25.35
CA ALA A 170 -6.97 -4.15 -26.15
C ALA A 170 -8.31 -3.74 -25.56
N TRP A 171 -9.18 -3.15 -26.39
CA TRP A 171 -10.55 -2.84 -26.02
C TRP A 171 -11.52 -3.71 -26.83
N GLN A 172 -12.31 -4.51 -26.12
CA GLN A 172 -13.41 -5.27 -26.73
C GLN A 172 -14.72 -4.54 -26.44
N ALA A 173 -15.36 -4.02 -27.49
CA ALA A 173 -16.62 -3.26 -27.37
C ALA A 173 -17.83 -4.16 -27.04
N GLU A 174 -17.75 -5.47 -27.29
CA GLU A 174 -18.79 -6.44 -26.97
C GLU A 174 -18.20 -7.61 -26.17
N PRO A 175 -18.93 -8.15 -25.20
CA PRO A 175 -18.52 -9.38 -24.54
C PRO A 175 -18.46 -10.48 -25.63
N SER A 176 -17.31 -11.12 -25.74
CA SER A 176 -17.17 -12.31 -26.60
C SER A 176 -18.30 -13.29 -26.24
N GLN A 177 -19.05 -13.76 -27.21
CA GLN A 177 -20.21 -14.69 -27.07
C GLN A 177 -19.83 -16.05 -26.45
N GLY A 178 -18.84 -16.14 -25.63
CA GLY A 178 -18.31 -17.35 -25.00
C GLY A 178 -18.63 -17.54 -23.52
N LEU A 179 -19.32 -16.59 -22.85
CA LEU A 179 -19.61 -16.69 -21.41
C LEU A 179 -21.07 -17.03 -21.06
N SER A 180 -21.90 -17.45 -22.02
CA SER A 180 -23.30 -17.77 -21.76
C SER A 180 -23.60 -19.28 -21.91
N SER A 181 -22.85 -20.15 -21.26
CA SER A 181 -23.32 -21.53 -21.05
C SER A 181 -22.49 -22.24 -19.99
N SER A 182 -22.73 -21.93 -18.76
CA SER A 182 -22.62 -22.83 -17.59
C SER A 182 -22.97 -22.08 -16.31
N LEU A 183 -24.25 -21.95 -16.05
CA LEU A 183 -24.85 -21.88 -14.72
C LEU A 183 -25.75 -23.10 -14.59
#